data_68e876fba8d28f831afbdd26bca4ddd4
#
_entry.id   68e876fba8d28f831afbdd26bca4ddd4
#
_cell.length_a   1.000
_cell.length_b   1.000
_cell.length_c   1.000
_cell.angle_alpha   90.00
_cell.angle_beta   90.00
_cell.angle_gamma   90.00
#
_symmetry.space_group_name_H-M   'P 1'
#
loop_
_entity.id
_entity.type
_entity.pdbx_description
1 polymer ?
#
loop_
_entity_poly.entity_id
_entity_poly.type
_entity_poly.pdbx_seq_one_letter_code
_entity_poly.pdbx_strand_id
1 'polypeptide(L)'
;MHSDPEIERFYTTKAWRRCREAVLAEHGGLCELCLSKGLIEPAVHVHHKVHLDGTNVQDPRIALDASNLIALCEECHAEQHRTKRWRCDALGHVSL
;
A
#
# COMPACT_ATOMS: atom_id res chain seq x y z
N MET A 1 -4.35 -10.18 -17.43
CA MET A 1 -3.46 -9.36 -16.63
C MET A 1 -2.26 -10.15 -16.15
N HIS A 2 -1.11 -9.64 -16.36
CA HIS A 2 0.07 -10.33 -15.91
C HIS A 2 0.63 -9.74 -14.66
N SER A 3 1.17 -10.58 -13.81
CA SER A 3 1.98 -10.14 -12.70
C SER A 3 3.42 -10.25 -13.12
N ASP A 4 4.19 -9.25 -12.76
CA ASP A 4 5.64 -9.32 -12.96
C ASP A 4 6.18 -10.36 -11.96
N PRO A 5 6.94 -11.36 -12.44
CA PRO A 5 7.47 -12.38 -11.52
C PRO A 5 8.33 -11.80 -10.40
N GLU A 6 9.02 -10.69 -10.65
CA GLU A 6 9.82 -10.06 -9.62
C GLU A 6 8.95 -9.45 -8.55
N ILE A 7 7.82 -8.88 -8.93
CA ILE A 7 6.89 -8.31 -7.96
C ILE A 7 6.28 -9.40 -7.12
N GLU A 8 5.90 -10.51 -7.74
CA GLU A 8 5.36 -11.63 -7.00
C GLU A 8 6.36 -12.18 -6.00
N ARG A 9 7.62 -12.30 -6.41
CA ARG A 9 8.66 -12.76 -5.52
C ARG A 9 8.88 -11.80 -4.37
N PHE A 10 8.80 -10.51 -4.64
CA PHE A 10 8.97 -9.51 -3.60
C PHE A 10 7.97 -9.73 -2.46
N TYR A 11 6.72 -10.01 -2.79
CA TYR A 11 5.69 -10.17 -1.77
C TYR A 11 5.85 -11.42 -0.93
N THR A 12 6.76 -12.32 -1.31
CA THR A 12 7.03 -13.52 -0.51
C THR A 12 8.25 -13.35 0.38
N THR A 13 8.93 -12.20 0.34
CA THR A 13 10.15 -12.02 1.08
C THR A 13 9.88 -11.72 2.55
N LYS A 14 10.85 -12.04 3.38
CA LYS A 14 10.77 -11.70 4.80
C LYS A 14 10.81 -10.19 5.00
N ALA A 15 11.56 -9.49 4.16
CA ALA A 15 11.66 -8.04 4.25
C ALA A 15 10.29 -7.40 4.06
N TRP A 16 9.54 -7.86 3.07
CA TRP A 16 8.19 -7.33 2.86
C TRP A 16 7.28 -7.67 4.02
N ARG A 17 7.34 -8.91 4.50
CA ARG A 17 6.50 -9.33 5.61
C ARG A 17 6.73 -8.49 6.84
N ARG A 18 7.99 -8.23 7.17
CA ARG A 18 8.33 -7.40 8.33
C ARG A 18 7.85 -5.97 8.15
N CYS A 19 8.05 -5.44 6.96
CA CYS A 19 7.63 -4.09 6.66
C CYS A 19 6.12 -3.96 6.77
N ARG A 20 5.39 -4.93 6.23
CA ARG A 20 3.95 -4.94 6.28
C ARG A 20 3.44 -4.99 7.71
N GLU A 21 4.03 -5.86 8.52
CA GLU A 21 3.62 -5.98 9.90
C GLU A 21 3.88 -4.71 10.69
N ALA A 22 5.01 -4.06 10.40
CA ALA A 22 5.34 -2.81 11.07
C ALA A 22 4.35 -1.71 10.72
N VAL A 23 3.97 -1.62 9.45
CA VAL A 23 3.00 -0.62 9.02
C VAL A 23 1.65 -0.87 9.68
N LEU A 24 1.22 -2.12 9.72
CA LEU A 24 -0.04 -2.44 10.37
C LEU A 24 -0.01 -2.11 11.87
N ALA A 25 1.10 -2.43 12.53
CA ALA A 25 1.22 -2.18 13.96
C ALA A 25 1.27 -0.69 14.26
N GLU A 26 1.86 0.09 13.39
CA GLU A 26 2.03 1.53 13.61
C GLU A 26 0.70 2.23 13.77
N HIS A 27 -0.33 1.73 13.11
CA HIS A 27 -1.65 2.33 13.18
C HIS A 27 -2.62 1.49 14.01
N GLY A 28 -2.07 0.65 14.89
CA GLY A 28 -2.90 -0.17 15.76
C GLY A 28 -3.74 -1.18 15.01
N GLY A 29 -3.31 -1.54 13.80
CA GLY A 29 -4.05 -2.50 12.98
C GLY A 29 -5.28 -1.91 12.33
N LEU A 30 -5.40 -0.59 12.29
CA LEU A 30 -6.62 0.06 11.79
C LEU A 30 -6.39 0.70 10.43
N CYS A 31 -7.46 0.76 9.66
CA CYS A 31 -7.46 1.38 8.34
C CYS A 31 -7.21 2.88 8.46
N GLU A 32 -6.19 3.38 7.78
CA GLU A 32 -5.82 4.79 7.88
C GLU A 32 -6.87 5.71 7.29
N LEU A 33 -7.49 5.31 6.19
CA LEU A 33 -8.52 6.14 5.57
C LEU A 33 -9.77 6.21 6.43
N CYS A 34 -10.16 5.08 7.02
CA CYS A 34 -11.33 5.08 7.89
C CYS A 34 -11.06 5.93 9.13
N LEU A 35 -9.84 5.84 9.68
CA LEU A 35 -9.50 6.67 10.84
C LEU A 35 -9.60 8.15 10.52
N SER A 36 -9.20 8.55 9.32
CA SER A 36 -9.26 9.95 8.94
C SER A 36 -10.69 10.44 8.86
N LYS A 37 -11.66 9.54 8.76
CA LYS A 37 -13.08 9.87 8.73
C LYS A 37 -13.74 9.64 10.07
N GLY A 38 -12.97 9.29 11.09
CA GLY A 38 -13.53 9.02 12.41
C GLY A 38 -14.11 7.64 12.55
N LEU A 39 -13.77 6.72 11.67
CA LEU A 39 -14.28 5.36 11.72
C LEU A 39 -13.20 4.40 12.18
N ILE A 40 -13.61 3.37 12.92
CA ILE A 40 -12.70 2.35 13.44
C ILE A 40 -12.93 1.07 12.66
N GLU A 41 -12.03 0.78 11.73
CA GLU A 41 -12.11 -0.43 10.92
C GLU A 41 -10.75 -1.10 10.85
N PRO A 42 -10.69 -2.42 11.00
CA PRO A 42 -9.39 -3.10 10.93
C PRO A 42 -8.83 -3.04 9.53
N ALA A 43 -7.51 -2.85 9.46
CA ALA A 43 -6.81 -2.91 8.19
C ALA A 43 -6.45 -4.36 7.89
N VAL A 44 -6.62 -4.76 6.65
CA VAL A 44 -6.27 -6.10 6.21
C VAL A 44 -5.29 -6.08 5.05
N HIS A 45 -5.06 -4.91 4.47
CA HIS A 45 -4.13 -4.75 3.34
C HIS A 45 -3.15 -3.65 3.63
N VAL A 46 -1.94 -3.78 3.08
CA VAL A 46 -0.97 -2.70 3.06
C VAL A 46 -0.72 -2.40 1.59
N HIS A 47 -1.03 -1.20 1.20
CA HIS A 47 -1.07 -0.77 -0.19
C HIS A 47 0.10 0.17 -0.47
N HIS A 48 0.75 0.01 -1.62
CA HIS A 48 1.81 0.94 -2.05
C HIS A 48 1.16 2.13 -2.72
N LYS A 49 1.46 3.32 -2.24
CA LYS A 49 0.93 4.54 -2.87
C LYS A 49 1.53 4.73 -4.26
N VAL A 50 2.83 4.49 -4.38
CA VAL A 50 3.47 4.41 -5.68
C VAL A 50 3.48 2.93 -6.05
N HIS A 51 2.80 2.58 -7.14
CA HIS A 51 2.68 1.18 -7.51
C HIS A 51 4.04 0.58 -7.84
N LEU A 52 4.21 -0.68 -7.48
CA LEU A 52 5.43 -1.39 -7.81
C LEU A 52 5.42 -1.80 -9.27
N ASP A 53 6.60 -1.72 -9.87
CA ASP A 53 6.81 -2.22 -11.23
C ASP A 53 8.21 -2.82 -11.31
N GLY A 54 8.61 -3.26 -12.48
CA GLY A 54 9.91 -3.92 -12.65
C GLY A 54 11.08 -3.00 -12.38
N THR A 55 10.88 -1.69 -12.39
CA THR A 55 11.98 -0.76 -12.17
C THR A 55 12.14 -0.36 -10.71
N ASN A 56 11.07 -0.40 -9.92
CA ASN A 56 11.16 0.08 -8.54
C ASN A 56 10.97 -1.01 -7.49
N VAL A 57 10.62 -2.23 -7.90
CA VAL A 57 10.33 -3.27 -6.92
C VAL A 57 11.56 -3.64 -6.10
N GLN A 58 12.76 -3.41 -6.63
CA GLN A 58 13.99 -3.71 -5.92
C GLN A 58 14.56 -2.50 -5.19
N ASP A 59 13.89 -1.38 -5.26
CA ASP A 59 14.33 -0.18 -4.57
C ASP A 59 13.65 -0.13 -3.20
N PRO A 60 14.38 -0.39 -2.11
CA PRO A 60 13.73 -0.40 -0.79
C PRO A 60 13.19 0.95 -0.37
N ARG A 61 13.67 2.04 -0.98
CA ARG A 61 13.13 3.36 -0.67
C ARG A 61 11.72 3.55 -1.22
N ILE A 62 11.29 2.65 -2.11
CA ILE A 62 9.95 2.66 -2.66
C ILE A 62 9.17 1.46 -2.16
N ALA A 63 9.77 0.28 -2.30
CA ALA A 63 9.06 -0.96 -2.02
C ALA A 63 8.89 -1.24 -0.52
N LEU A 64 9.82 -0.75 0.30
CA LEU A 64 9.85 -1.04 1.73
C LEU A 64 9.79 0.22 2.60
N ASP A 65 9.43 1.35 2.03
CA ASP A 65 9.38 2.60 2.77
C ASP A 65 7.96 2.79 3.33
N ALA A 66 7.88 2.90 4.65
CA ALA A 66 6.60 3.06 5.31
C ALA A 66 5.85 4.30 4.84
N SER A 67 6.56 5.34 4.43
CA SER A 67 5.91 6.55 3.95
C SER A 67 5.21 6.35 2.62
N ASN A 68 5.56 5.27 1.91
CA ASN A 68 4.92 4.91 0.65
C ASN A 68 3.84 3.84 0.83
N LEU A 69 3.56 3.47 2.07
CA LEU A 69 2.62 2.40 2.37
C LEU A 69 1.47 2.93 3.19
N ILE A 70 0.31 2.33 2.99
CA ILE A 70 -0.87 2.73 3.72
C ILE A 70 -1.67 1.47 4.08
N ALA A 71 -2.10 1.41 5.33
CA ALA A 71 -2.89 0.28 5.82
C ALA A 71 -4.36 0.55 5.53
N LEU A 72 -5.02 -0.39 4.88
CA LEU A 72 -6.40 -0.21 4.44
C LEU A 72 -7.25 -1.41 4.80
N CYS A 73 -8.53 -1.15 5.07
CA CYS A 73 -9.52 -2.21 5.20
C CYS A 73 -9.85 -2.73 3.80
N GLU A 74 -10.60 -3.82 3.78
CA GLU A 74 -10.97 -4.44 2.52
C GLU A 74 -11.70 -3.48 1.59
N GLU A 75 -12.63 -2.73 2.15
CA GLU A 75 -13.46 -1.84 1.37
C GLU A 75 -12.65 -0.68 0.79
N CYS A 76 -11.80 -0.07 1.61
CA CYS A 76 -10.99 1.05 1.12
C CYS A 76 -9.97 0.57 0.10
N HIS A 77 -9.42 -0.62 0.29
CA HIS A 77 -8.48 -1.19 -0.67
C HIS A 77 -9.17 -1.42 -2.02
N ALA A 78 -10.37 -1.99 -1.99
CA ALA A 78 -11.13 -2.19 -3.22
C ALA A 78 -11.47 -0.87 -3.90
N GLU A 79 -11.79 0.12 -3.10
CA GLU A 79 -12.11 1.44 -3.61
C GLU A 79 -10.93 2.05 -4.37
N GLN A 80 -9.73 1.90 -3.82
CA GLN A 80 -8.54 2.43 -4.49
C GLN A 80 -8.33 1.77 -5.84
N HIS A 81 -8.50 0.46 -5.90
CA HIS A 81 -8.33 -0.25 -7.16
C HIS A 81 -9.41 0.13 -8.17
N ARG A 82 -10.62 0.28 -7.70
CA ARG A 82 -11.74 0.57 -8.58
C ARG A 82 -11.68 1.96 -9.16
N THR A 83 -11.35 2.94 -8.32
CA THR A 83 -11.39 4.34 -8.75
C THR A 83 -10.06 4.83 -9.26
N LYS A 84 -8.98 4.16 -8.88
CA LYS A 84 -7.61 4.57 -9.25
C LYS A 84 -7.27 5.96 -8.80
N ARG A 85 -7.87 6.40 -7.72
CA ARG A 85 -7.64 7.74 -7.23
C ARG A 85 -6.27 7.94 -6.62
N TRP A 86 -5.62 6.83 -6.22
CA TRP A 86 -4.30 6.91 -5.63
C TRP A 86 -3.21 7.08 -6.65
N ARG A 87 -3.52 6.94 -7.92
CA ARG A 87 -2.51 7.21 -8.90
C ARG A 87 -2.12 8.66 -8.77
N CYS A 88 -0.84 8.89 -8.73
CA CYS A 88 -0.37 10.25 -8.76
C CYS A 88 -0.80 10.86 -10.06
N ASP A 89 -1.39 12.00 -9.98
CA ASP A 89 -1.72 12.69 -11.19
C ASP A 89 -0.46 13.33 -11.74
N ALA A 90 -0.62 14.09 -12.77
CA ALA A 90 0.51 14.70 -13.44
C ALA A 90 1.28 15.64 -12.54
N LEU A 91 0.69 16.05 -11.45
CA LEU A 91 1.34 16.99 -10.55
C LEU A 91 2.10 16.29 -9.45
N GLY A 92 2.08 14.96 -9.45
CA GLY A 92 2.83 14.21 -8.49
C GLY A 92 2.18 14.09 -7.13
N HIS A 93 0.95 14.50 -6.98
CA HIS A 93 0.24 14.29 -5.74
C HIS A 93 -0.92 13.36 -5.97
N VAL A 94 -1.39 12.79 -4.87
CA VAL A 94 -2.49 11.86 -4.95
C VAL A 94 -3.78 12.62 -5.10
N SER A 95 -4.55 12.21 -6.06
CA SER A 95 -5.84 12.80 -6.32
C SER A 95 -6.89 11.92 -5.67
N LEU A 96 -7.54 12.43 -4.70
CA LEU A 96 -8.59 11.69 -4.02
C LEU A 96 -9.94 12.32 -4.28
#